data_425da843d3ef2efc55b76748e23f5c88
#
_entry.id   425da843d3ef2efc55b76748e23f5c88
#
_cell.length_a   1.000
_cell.length_b   1.000
_cell.length_c   1.000
_cell.angle_alpha   90.00
_cell.angle_beta   90.00
_cell.angle_gamma   90.00
#
_symmetry.space_group_name_H-M   'P 1'
#
loop_
_entity.id
_entity.type
_entity.pdbx_description
1 polymer ?
#
loop_
_entity_poly.entity_id
_entity_poly.type
_entity_poly.pdbx_seq_one_letter_code
_entity_poly.pdbx_strand_id
1 'polypeptide(L)'
;MDERRSKPRLNVSLDAVWHGETGRQSARVTDLSEGGCYLDTVGEVMKGEIVAFRILLPDDDDWLYLEGEVRHHRPGFGFGVQFVDLNEEQTDKLSMLLRLANESGPEPFAISADLVEE
;
A
#
# COMPACT_ATOMS: atom_id res chain seq x y z
N MET A 1 -8.57 -13.77 19.70
CA MET A 1 -8.11 -13.62 19.43
C MET A 1 -7.62 -13.57 18.37
N ASP A 2 -7.53 -13.23 17.92
CA ASP A 2 -7.23 -13.21 16.76
C ASP A 2 -6.01 -12.49 16.52
N GLU A 3 -5.01 -13.19 16.31
CA GLU A 3 -3.84 -12.61 16.12
C GLU A 3 -3.74 -11.67 15.04
N ARG A 4 -4.47 -11.80 14.02
CA ARG A 4 -4.41 -10.92 12.92
C ARG A 4 -4.77 -9.53 13.31
N ARG A 5 -5.47 -9.36 14.40
CA ARG A 5 -5.89 -8.08 14.77
C ARG A 5 -4.85 -7.30 15.49
N SER A 6 -3.74 -7.92 15.77
CA SER A 6 -2.69 -7.18 16.42
C SER A 6 -2.01 -6.21 15.47
N LYS A 7 -2.30 -6.27 14.16
CA LYS A 7 -1.72 -5.37 13.20
C LYS A 7 -2.82 -4.52 12.62
N PRO A 8 -3.06 -3.37 13.19
CA PRO A 8 -4.17 -2.54 12.75
C PRO A 8 -4.04 -2.11 11.31
N ARG A 9 -5.13 -2.00 10.64
CA ARG A 9 -5.18 -1.55 9.27
C ARG A 9 -5.69 -0.15 9.26
N LEU A 10 -5.00 0.72 8.52
CA LEU A 10 -5.34 2.12 8.48
C LEU A 10 -5.90 2.49 7.12
N ASN A 11 -6.89 3.36 7.10
CA ASN A 11 -7.40 3.89 5.85
C ASN A 11 -6.45 4.93 5.35
N VAL A 12 -6.02 4.81 4.12
CA VAL A 12 -5.08 5.73 3.52
C VAL A 12 -5.50 5.99 2.09
N SER A 13 -4.87 6.94 1.45
CA SER A 13 -5.04 7.18 0.03
C SER A 13 -3.68 7.62 -0.50
N LEU A 14 -2.90 6.66 -0.96
CA LEU A 14 -1.52 6.93 -1.38
C LEU A 14 -1.34 6.49 -2.82
N ASP A 15 -0.63 7.31 -3.58
CA ASP A 15 -0.36 6.95 -4.97
C ASP A 15 0.66 5.83 -5.01
N ALA A 16 0.49 4.93 -5.92
CA ALA A 16 1.39 3.80 -6.06
C ALA A 16 1.48 3.39 -7.52
N VAL A 17 2.51 2.63 -7.83
CA VAL A 17 2.68 2.07 -9.16
C VAL A 17 3.12 0.63 -8.96
N TRP A 18 2.49 -0.30 -9.66
CA TRP A 18 2.91 -1.69 -9.57
C TRP A 18 3.26 -2.22 -10.95
N HIS A 19 4.03 -3.29 -10.98
CA HIS A 19 4.52 -3.82 -12.23
C HIS A 19 3.85 -5.16 -12.51
N GLY A 20 3.03 -5.16 -13.55
CA GLY A 20 2.32 -6.38 -13.94
C GLY A 20 2.87 -6.93 -15.22
N GLU A 21 2.22 -7.95 -15.72
CA GLU A 21 2.65 -8.56 -16.94
C GLU A 21 2.62 -7.62 -18.11
N THR A 22 1.73 -6.68 -18.13
CA THR A 22 1.60 -5.79 -19.27
C THR A 22 2.32 -4.48 -19.04
N GLY A 23 3.08 -4.36 -17.96
CA GLY A 23 3.85 -3.15 -17.72
C GLY A 23 3.43 -2.46 -16.45
N ARG A 24 3.77 -1.19 -16.33
CA ARG A 24 3.47 -0.45 -15.12
C ARG A 24 2.01 -0.06 -15.08
N GLN A 25 1.43 -0.13 -13.91
CA GLN A 25 0.04 0.22 -13.71
C GLN A 25 -0.06 1.17 -12.54
N SER A 26 -0.89 2.18 -12.67
CA SER A 26 -1.16 3.09 -11.58
C SER A 26 -2.08 2.43 -10.58
N ALA A 27 -1.94 2.80 -9.34
CA ALA A 27 -2.79 2.25 -8.30
C ALA A 27 -2.90 3.24 -7.16
N ARG A 28 -3.82 2.98 -6.25
CA ARG A 28 -3.93 3.77 -5.05
C ARG A 28 -3.98 2.79 -3.89
N VAL A 29 -3.15 3.01 -2.89
CA VAL A 29 -3.17 2.20 -1.69
C VAL A 29 -4.26 2.76 -0.80
N THR A 30 -5.25 1.96 -0.45
CA THR A 30 -6.38 2.45 0.32
C THR A 30 -6.45 1.84 1.72
N ASP A 31 -5.57 0.90 2.02
CA ASP A 31 -5.58 0.18 3.27
C ASP A 31 -4.16 -0.25 3.52
N LEU A 32 -3.60 0.06 4.64
CA LEU A 32 -2.20 -0.21 4.92
C LEU A 32 -2.00 -0.71 6.34
N SER A 33 -1.15 -1.71 6.49
CA SER A 33 -0.79 -2.23 7.80
C SER A 33 0.67 -2.66 7.78
N GLU A 34 1.16 -3.14 8.89
CA GLU A 34 2.53 -3.64 8.93
C GLU A 34 2.75 -4.83 8.03
N GLY A 35 1.72 -5.60 7.79
CA GLY A 35 1.86 -6.84 7.03
C GLY A 35 1.46 -6.78 5.58
N GLY A 36 0.76 -5.74 5.18
CA GLY A 36 0.28 -5.70 3.80
C GLY A 36 -0.53 -4.48 3.47
N CYS A 37 -1.06 -4.46 2.27
CA CYS A 37 -1.88 -3.33 1.84
C CYS A 37 -2.86 -3.78 0.76
N TYR A 38 -3.81 -2.91 0.46
CA TYR A 38 -4.72 -3.14 -0.65
C TYR A 38 -4.42 -2.12 -1.73
N LEU A 39 -4.29 -2.59 -2.96
CA LEU A 39 -4.03 -1.74 -4.11
C LEU A 39 -5.30 -1.65 -4.95
N ASP A 40 -5.84 -0.44 -5.05
CA ASP A 40 -7.02 -0.18 -5.85
C ASP A 40 -6.53 0.09 -7.26
N THR A 41 -6.79 -0.79 -8.18
CA THR A 41 -6.24 -0.73 -9.52
C THR A 41 -7.05 -1.65 -10.41
N VAL A 42 -6.83 -1.55 -11.71
CA VAL A 42 -7.59 -2.36 -12.64
C VAL A 42 -6.81 -3.48 -13.28
N GLY A 43 -5.62 -3.72 -12.95
CA GLY A 43 -4.86 -4.78 -13.59
C GLY A 43 -5.25 -6.16 -13.10
N GLU A 44 -4.76 -7.17 -13.76
CA GLU A 44 -5.04 -8.54 -13.42
C GLU A 44 -3.86 -9.20 -12.75
N VAL A 45 -4.11 -9.94 -11.71
CA VAL A 45 -3.09 -10.69 -11.00
C VAL A 45 -3.67 -12.03 -10.60
N MET A 46 -2.81 -12.92 -10.15
CA MET A 46 -3.26 -14.22 -9.67
C MET A 46 -2.88 -14.35 -8.21
N LYS A 47 -3.74 -15.00 -7.44
CA LYS A 47 -3.46 -15.25 -6.05
C LYS A 47 -2.16 -16.00 -5.94
N GLY A 48 -1.29 -15.58 -5.06
CA GLY A 48 0.03 -16.19 -4.87
C GLY A 48 1.14 -15.55 -5.68
N GLU A 49 0.76 -14.70 -6.63
CA GLU A 49 1.77 -14.04 -7.45
C GLU A 49 2.52 -13.01 -6.62
N ILE A 50 3.81 -12.82 -6.89
CA ILE A 50 4.61 -11.80 -6.21
C ILE A 50 4.65 -10.59 -7.12
N VAL A 51 4.22 -9.46 -6.59
CA VAL A 51 4.12 -8.25 -7.35
C VAL A 51 5.05 -7.20 -6.74
N ALA A 52 5.84 -6.56 -7.59
CA ALA A 52 6.70 -5.46 -7.15
C ALA A 52 5.95 -4.16 -7.31
N PHE A 53 6.01 -3.29 -6.34
CA PHE A 53 5.31 -2.03 -6.42
C PHE A 53 6.02 -0.98 -5.59
N ARG A 54 5.64 0.27 -5.76
CA ARG A 54 6.21 1.35 -4.97
C ARG A 54 5.12 2.30 -4.56
N ILE A 55 5.25 2.85 -3.38
CA ILE A 55 4.27 3.78 -2.82
C ILE A 55 4.96 5.13 -2.67
N LEU A 56 4.29 6.19 -3.07
CA LEU A 56 4.85 7.53 -2.95
C LEU A 56 4.80 7.95 -1.50
N LEU A 57 5.93 8.39 -0.98
CA LEU A 57 6.03 8.80 0.41
C LEU A 57 5.68 10.27 0.60
N PRO A 58 5.26 10.67 1.77
CA PRO A 58 4.87 12.04 2.02
C PRO A 58 5.97 13.06 1.81
N ASP A 59 7.20 12.65 1.86
CA ASP A 59 8.25 13.56 1.64
C ASP A 59 8.44 13.86 0.23
N ASP A 60 7.57 13.56 -0.55
CA ASP A 60 7.54 13.83 -1.88
C ASP A 60 8.62 13.37 -2.62
N ASP A 61 9.07 13.21 -3.32
CA ASP A 61 10.11 12.79 -4.16
C ASP A 61 10.70 11.47 -3.78
N ASP A 62 10.18 10.76 -2.84
CA ASP A 62 10.74 9.48 -2.47
C ASP A 62 9.70 8.40 -2.57
N TRP A 63 10.13 7.20 -2.85
CA TRP A 63 9.25 6.05 -3.02
C TRP A 63 9.65 4.94 -2.07
N LEU A 64 8.66 4.22 -1.60
CA LEU A 64 8.91 3.02 -0.80
C LEU A 64 8.69 1.84 -1.74
N TYR A 65 9.77 1.12 -2.04
CA TYR A 65 9.71 -0.03 -2.95
C TYR A 65 9.46 -1.30 -2.15
N LEU A 66 8.49 -2.06 -2.57
CA LEU A 66 8.05 -3.24 -1.83
C LEU A 66 7.73 -4.38 -2.76
N GLU A 67 7.68 -5.58 -2.21
CA GLU A 67 7.15 -6.72 -2.92
C GLU A 67 6.07 -7.33 -2.07
N GLY A 68 5.03 -7.83 -2.68
CA GLY A 68 3.94 -8.45 -1.95
C GLY A 68 3.39 -9.65 -2.67
N GLU A 69 2.89 -10.58 -1.90
CA GLU A 69 2.24 -11.76 -2.45
C GLU A 69 0.75 -11.48 -2.50
N VAL A 70 0.13 -11.71 -3.65
CA VAL A 70 -1.29 -11.46 -3.81
C VAL A 70 -2.07 -12.48 -2.99
N ARG A 71 -2.89 -11.98 -2.06
CA ARG A 71 -3.67 -12.86 -1.20
C ARG A 71 -5.13 -12.88 -1.60
N HIS A 72 -5.64 -11.82 -2.15
CA HIS A 72 -6.96 -11.84 -2.75
C HIS A 72 -7.04 -10.85 -3.87
N HIS A 73 -7.88 -11.14 -4.84
CA HIS A 73 -8.03 -10.33 -6.03
C HIS A 73 -9.52 -10.13 -6.25
N ARG A 74 -9.91 -8.88 -6.45
CA ARG A 74 -11.27 -8.53 -6.81
C ARG A 74 -11.23 -7.92 -8.19
N PRO A 75 -11.59 -8.68 -9.22
CA PRO A 75 -11.45 -8.20 -10.60
C PRO A 75 -12.18 -6.88 -10.80
N GLY A 76 -11.52 -5.94 -11.42
CA GLY A 76 -12.08 -4.62 -11.69
C GLY A 76 -11.93 -3.67 -10.53
N PHE A 77 -11.49 -4.13 -9.36
CA PHE A 77 -11.35 -3.28 -8.20
C PHE A 77 -9.94 -3.23 -7.65
N GLY A 78 -9.27 -4.33 -7.60
CA GLY A 78 -7.90 -4.32 -7.09
C GLY A 78 -7.53 -5.61 -6.40
N PHE A 79 -6.46 -5.57 -5.62
CA PHE A 79 -6.01 -6.77 -4.94
C PHE A 79 -5.28 -6.44 -3.65
N GLY A 80 -5.32 -7.37 -2.73
CA GLY A 80 -4.61 -7.22 -1.46
C GLY A 80 -3.35 -8.04 -1.47
N VAL A 81 -2.28 -7.51 -0.90
CA VAL A 81 -1.00 -8.21 -0.84
C VAL A 81 -0.49 -8.28 0.58
N GLN A 82 0.31 -9.31 0.83
CA GLN A 82 1.04 -9.44 2.07
C GLN A 82 2.48 -9.15 1.70
N PHE A 83 3.13 -8.24 2.42
CA PHE A 83 4.51 -7.88 2.09
C PHE A 83 5.43 -9.07 2.29
N VAL A 84 6.44 -9.19 1.43
CA VAL A 84 7.43 -10.25 1.53
C VAL A 84 8.83 -9.67 1.59
N ASP A 85 9.68 -10.33 2.31
CA ASP A 85 11.12 -10.00 2.32
C ASP A 85 11.46 -8.55 2.62
N LEU A 86 10.82 -7.94 3.60
CA LEU A 86 11.13 -6.57 3.95
C LEU A 86 12.50 -6.48 4.58
N ASN A 87 13.33 -5.56 4.10
CA ASN A 87 14.61 -5.31 4.72
C ASN A 87 14.43 -4.18 5.75
N GLU A 88 15.50 -3.82 6.42
CA GLU A 88 15.42 -2.85 7.47
C GLU A 88 15.01 -1.48 6.98
N GLU A 89 15.53 -1.06 5.87
CA GLU A 89 15.17 0.24 5.33
C GLU A 89 13.69 0.28 4.97
N GLN A 90 13.17 -0.77 4.36
CA GLN A 90 11.76 -0.84 4.00
C GLN A 90 10.90 -0.83 5.25
N THR A 91 11.31 -1.57 6.26
CA THR A 91 10.58 -1.63 7.51
C THR A 91 10.54 -0.27 8.18
N ASP A 92 11.64 0.45 8.18
CA ASP A 92 11.71 1.76 8.79
C ASP A 92 10.80 2.75 8.06
N LYS A 93 10.84 2.74 6.74
CA LYS A 93 10.00 3.65 5.98
C LYS A 93 8.52 3.32 6.15
N LEU A 94 8.20 2.04 6.19
CA LEU A 94 6.83 1.62 6.37
C LEU A 94 6.34 2.03 7.77
N SER A 95 7.17 1.89 8.77
CA SER A 95 6.80 2.29 10.12
C SER A 95 6.54 3.77 10.22
N MET A 96 7.36 4.57 9.55
CA MET A 96 7.15 6.00 9.54
C MET A 96 5.83 6.33 8.86
N LEU A 97 5.55 5.70 7.74
CA LEU A 97 4.34 5.94 6.99
C LEU A 97 3.11 5.58 7.83
N LEU A 98 3.16 4.46 8.52
CA LEU A 98 2.05 4.05 9.36
C LEU A 98 1.85 5.01 10.52
N ARG A 99 2.92 5.51 11.09
CA ARG A 99 2.80 6.45 12.17
C ARG A 99 2.16 7.73 11.70
N LEU A 100 2.55 8.24 10.54
CA LEU A 100 1.96 9.45 10.00
C LEU A 100 0.49 9.24 9.69
N ALA A 101 0.14 8.11 9.14
CA ALA A 101 -1.25 7.82 8.82
C ALA A 101 -2.09 7.73 10.09
N ASN A 102 -1.54 7.14 11.11
CA ASN A 102 -2.28 6.98 12.34
C ASN A 102 -2.48 8.34 13.02
N GLU A 103 -1.54 9.23 12.89
CA GLU A 103 -1.65 10.55 13.46
C GLU A 103 -2.63 11.43 12.74
N SER A 104 -3.07 11.05 11.57
CA SER A 104 -4.02 11.85 10.83
C SER A 104 -5.43 11.71 11.33
N GLY A 105 -5.68 10.81 12.25
CA GLY A 105 -7.00 10.67 12.84
C GLY A 105 -7.91 9.78 12.04
N PRO A 106 -9.19 9.91 12.18
CA PRO A 106 -10.14 8.99 11.54
C PRO A 106 -10.28 9.18 10.03
N GLU A 107 -9.83 10.31 9.52
CA GLU A 107 -9.94 10.52 8.10
C GLU A 107 -8.88 9.74 7.37
N PRO A 108 -9.08 9.33 6.16
CA PRO A 108 -8.06 8.64 5.43
C PRO A 108 -6.85 9.55 5.24
N PHE A 109 -5.67 9.01 5.52
CA PHE A 109 -4.43 9.74 5.30
C PHE A 109 -4.16 9.75 3.81
N ALA A 110 -3.93 10.90 3.24
CA ALA A 110 -3.73 11.01 1.80
C ALA A 110 -2.56 11.92 1.47
N ILE A 111 -1.84 11.55 0.42
CA ILE A 111 -0.74 12.32 -0.09
C ILE A 111 -1.12 12.68 -1.49
N SER A 112 -1.68 13.81 -1.68
CA SER A 112 -2.13 14.20 -2.99
C SER A 112 -2.31 15.68 -3.01
N ALA A 113 -1.98 16.30 -4.09
CA ALA A 113 -2.10 17.75 -4.19
C ALA A 113 -3.49 18.21 -4.01
N ASP A 114 -4.47 17.41 -4.27
CA ASP A 114 -5.80 17.82 -4.17
C ASP A 114 -6.21 18.04 -2.79
N LEU A 115 -5.50 17.60 -1.83
CA LEU A 115 -5.93 17.73 -0.52
C LEU A 115 -5.66 18.99 0.07
N VAL A 116 -5.05 19.68 -0.60
CA VAL A 116 -4.82 20.85 -0.12
C VAL A 116 -5.84 21.66 0.12
N GLU A 117 -6.69 21.65 0.06
CA GLU A 117 -7.59 22.40 0.37
C GLU A 117 -8.18 22.48 1.27
N GLU A 118 -8.25 22.60 1.75
CA GLU A 118 -8.78 22.59 2.69
C GLU A 118 -8.84 22.98 3.07
#